data_15083411ce849b0f70d45b5c54300528
#
_entry.id   15083411ce849b0f70d45b5c54300528
#
_cell.length_a   1.000
_cell.length_b   1.000
_cell.length_c   1.000
_cell.angle_alpha   90.00
_cell.angle_beta   90.00
_cell.angle_gamma   90.00
#
_symmetry.space_group_name_H-M   'P 1'
#
loop_
_entity.id
_entity.type
_entity.pdbx_description
1 polymer ?
#
loop_
_entity_poly.entity_id
_entity_poly.type
_entity_poly.pdbx_seq_one_letter_code
_entity_poly.pdbx_strand_id
1 'polypeptide(L)'
;MENMEKYVLDWQDNVQDRSRFYWLGRILVMWIGGFLGFLIIDYFSVGLHFSNRYMAFFAAGFVGLLNILFWPLLTKILLPFMVFTVGIGALLLNGFIIWLASNFVDGFTIGGPALILTPIAMAAVTTFLSAILTIDDDATYYRSVIRKVKKGKIKLKGKKGVIFLEIDGLSLNVLNEAIEKGCMPTLQKWLEEGTHKVTGWETDLSSQTGASQAGILHGNNQDIPAFRWVEKDKNNKIMVSTGFSDAPLIEKRISDGNGLLKNKGASRSNLFSGDAADVIFTYSQLKNLKRFYTRAWYYVYSYPSNFTRIVALFCWDVFMDFASQFVHWVINKKPRIRRGFIYPFVRAGANVFLREITTAVLIGDMLEGEIDVAYVTYLGYDEIAHHSGVRDWDAFYALKKLDRQVHRLENAKKYAPRPYELVVQSDHGQTNGATFLQRYGLTLEDLVRNLMPPDTTIYSELSSNEDHFGQMIQNPIEDSKQYIKVKSEMVADETKYFFDKAVEKIDNSPSLKEKVLTYLQRHNNSKIPEKTPSSSEAQVIVLASGN
;
A
#
# COMPACT_ATOMS: atom_id res chain seq x y z
N MET A 1 -7.42 -4.65 -38.31
CA MET A 1 -6.99 -3.29 -38.72
C MET A 1 -7.98 -2.24 -38.20
N GLU A 2 -9.26 -2.40 -38.40
CA GLU A 2 -10.31 -1.48 -38.00
C GLU A 2 -10.28 -1.09 -36.48
N ASN A 3 -10.10 -2.05 -35.58
CA ASN A 3 -9.96 -1.80 -34.14
C ASN A 3 -8.71 -0.97 -33.78
N MET A 4 -7.65 -1.05 -34.56
CA MET A 4 -6.44 -0.27 -34.32
C MET A 4 -6.60 1.16 -34.81
N GLU A 5 -7.24 1.37 -35.95
CA GLU A 5 -7.51 2.71 -36.48
C GLU A 5 -8.45 3.48 -35.55
N LYS A 6 -9.53 2.84 -35.10
CA LYS A 6 -10.44 3.43 -34.11
C LYS A 6 -9.70 3.81 -32.83
N TYR A 7 -8.86 2.90 -32.29
CA TYR A 7 -8.07 3.20 -31.08
C TYR A 7 -7.13 4.39 -31.26
N VAL A 8 -6.48 4.48 -32.42
CA VAL A 8 -5.57 5.62 -32.72
C VAL A 8 -6.34 6.93 -32.80
N LEU A 9 -7.53 6.95 -33.40
CA LEU A 9 -8.40 8.12 -33.47
C LEU A 9 -8.88 8.54 -32.07
N ASP A 10 -9.42 7.62 -31.30
CA ASP A 10 -9.87 7.86 -29.92
C ASP A 10 -8.72 8.40 -29.05
N TRP A 11 -7.52 7.87 -29.22
CA TRP A 11 -6.33 8.34 -28.51
C TRP A 11 -5.95 9.78 -28.92
N GLN A 12 -6.03 10.09 -30.22
CA GLN A 12 -5.75 11.44 -30.73
C GLN A 12 -6.76 12.45 -30.20
N ASP A 13 -8.04 12.11 -30.17
CA ASP A 13 -9.11 12.95 -29.65
C ASP A 13 -8.93 13.22 -28.15
N ASN A 14 -8.66 12.20 -27.36
CA ASN A 14 -8.36 12.35 -25.93
C ASN A 14 -7.15 13.26 -25.65
N VAL A 15 -6.16 13.25 -26.56
CA VAL A 15 -4.96 14.10 -26.44
C VAL A 15 -5.24 15.54 -26.83
N GLN A 16 -6.18 15.80 -27.76
CA GLN A 16 -6.56 17.14 -28.20
C GLN A 16 -7.47 17.85 -27.20
N ASP A 17 -8.34 17.13 -26.53
CA ASP A 17 -9.38 17.65 -25.63
C ASP A 17 -8.83 18.35 -24.37
N ARG A 18 -7.55 18.11 -24.00
CA ARG A 18 -6.92 18.84 -22.89
C ARG A 18 -6.47 20.22 -23.26
N SER A 19 -7.32 21.24 -22.98
CA SER A 19 -7.05 22.64 -23.24
C SER A 19 -5.82 23.18 -22.48
N ARG A 20 -5.17 24.24 -23.02
CA ARG A 20 -4.07 24.95 -22.32
C ARG A 20 -4.52 25.50 -20.96
N PHE A 21 -5.80 25.84 -20.79
CA PHE A 21 -6.38 26.33 -19.55
C PHE A 21 -6.34 25.30 -18.41
N TYR A 22 -6.48 24.01 -18.71
CA TYR A 22 -6.34 22.96 -17.71
C TYR A 22 -4.96 22.97 -17.04
N TRP A 23 -3.91 23.14 -17.82
CA TRP A 23 -2.53 23.20 -17.30
C TRP A 23 -2.26 24.44 -16.47
N LEU A 24 -2.79 25.60 -16.90
CA LEU A 24 -2.68 26.84 -16.14
C LEU A 24 -3.43 26.74 -14.81
N GLY A 25 -4.63 26.19 -14.82
CA GLY A 25 -5.41 25.93 -13.59
C GLY A 25 -4.65 25.07 -12.60
N ARG A 26 -4.02 23.99 -13.08
CA ARG A 26 -3.20 23.11 -12.24
C ARG A 26 -1.99 23.83 -11.63
N ILE A 27 -1.26 24.59 -12.43
CA ILE A 27 -0.11 25.37 -11.93
C ILE A 27 -0.57 26.36 -10.85
N LEU A 28 -1.69 27.02 -11.08
CA LEU A 28 -2.27 27.97 -10.12
C LEU A 28 -2.65 27.26 -8.80
N VAL A 29 -3.30 26.09 -8.87
CA VAL A 29 -3.66 25.31 -7.67
C VAL A 29 -2.43 24.86 -6.90
N MET A 30 -1.38 24.38 -7.56
CA MET A 30 -0.13 24.01 -6.91
C MET A 30 0.53 25.23 -6.25
N TRP A 31 0.51 26.38 -6.90
CA TRP A 31 1.07 27.61 -6.35
C TRP A 31 0.29 28.10 -5.14
N ILE A 32 -1.04 28.19 -5.23
CA ILE A 32 -1.91 28.61 -4.12
C ILE A 32 -1.80 27.59 -2.98
N GLY A 33 -1.80 26.29 -3.27
CA GLY A 33 -1.63 25.25 -2.25
C GLY A 33 -0.27 25.34 -1.53
N GLY A 34 0.79 25.62 -2.27
CA GLY A 34 2.12 25.89 -1.70
C GLY A 34 2.14 27.13 -0.81
N PHE A 35 1.55 28.22 -1.28
CA PHE A 35 1.41 29.46 -0.50
C PHE A 35 0.64 29.24 0.80
N LEU A 36 -0.52 28.58 0.75
CA LEU A 36 -1.31 28.29 1.95
C LEU A 36 -0.57 27.35 2.90
N GLY A 37 0.16 26.36 2.37
CA GLY A 37 1.01 25.48 3.17
C GLY A 37 2.10 26.24 3.92
N PHE A 38 2.74 27.22 3.28
CA PHE A 38 3.70 28.11 3.94
C PHE A 38 3.06 28.92 5.06
N LEU A 39 1.89 29.52 4.83
CA LEU A 39 1.19 30.31 5.85
C LEU A 39 0.77 29.46 7.07
N ILE A 40 0.38 28.20 6.85
CA ILE A 40 0.03 27.29 7.94
C ILE A 40 1.26 27.04 8.83
N ILE A 41 2.41 26.73 8.26
CA ILE A 41 3.62 26.44 9.03
C ILE A 41 4.18 27.70 9.71
N ASP A 42 4.14 28.86 9.03
CA ASP A 42 4.52 30.15 9.61
C ASP A 42 3.64 30.50 10.83
N TYR A 43 2.32 30.29 10.71
CA TYR A 43 1.37 30.52 11.81
C TYR A 43 1.69 29.69 13.05
N PHE A 44 2.08 28.43 12.89
CA PHE A 44 2.45 27.55 14.00
C PHE A 44 3.88 27.79 14.52
N SER A 45 4.65 28.67 13.89
CA SER A 45 6.02 29.04 14.28
C SER A 45 6.98 27.85 14.47
N VAL A 46 6.88 26.83 13.64
CA VAL A 46 7.62 25.56 13.75
C VAL A 46 9.00 25.66 13.06
N GLY A 47 9.63 26.81 13.05
CA GLY A 47 10.94 27.02 12.45
C GLY A 47 10.89 27.53 11.00
N LEU A 48 9.75 28.03 10.54
CA LEU A 48 9.59 28.78 9.31
C LEU A 48 9.04 30.17 9.63
N HIS A 49 9.60 31.20 9.01
CA HIS A 49 9.14 32.57 9.21
C HIS A 49 9.27 33.41 7.93
N PHE A 50 8.22 34.20 7.69
CA PHE A 50 8.19 35.24 6.64
C PHE A 50 8.06 36.62 7.26
N SER A 51 8.92 37.56 6.83
CA SER A 51 8.82 38.97 7.22
C SER A 51 7.54 39.64 6.73
N ASN A 52 6.97 39.13 5.60
CA ASN A 52 5.72 39.58 5.01
C ASN A 52 5.00 38.44 4.30
N ARG A 53 3.67 38.40 4.40
CA ARG A 53 2.82 37.38 3.74
C ARG A 53 2.98 37.36 2.21
N TYR A 54 3.26 38.49 1.57
CA TYR A 54 3.55 38.53 0.15
C TYR A 54 4.81 37.75 -0.22
N MET A 55 5.80 37.69 0.67
CA MET A 55 7.01 36.89 0.44
C MET A 55 6.71 35.39 0.41
N ALA A 56 5.76 34.90 1.21
CA ALA A 56 5.31 33.51 1.15
C ALA A 56 4.71 33.14 -0.23
N PHE A 57 3.98 34.10 -0.85
CA PHE A 57 3.41 33.90 -2.20
C PHE A 57 4.50 33.79 -3.27
N PHE A 58 5.49 34.68 -3.24
CA PHE A 58 6.64 34.65 -4.16
C PHE A 58 7.52 33.43 -3.90
N ALA A 59 7.78 33.08 -2.64
CA ALA A 59 8.55 31.91 -2.26
C ALA A 59 7.91 30.61 -2.79
N ALA A 60 6.58 30.47 -2.71
CA ALA A 60 5.87 29.32 -3.26
C ALA A 60 6.06 29.18 -4.78
N GLY A 61 6.00 30.29 -5.53
CA GLY A 61 6.28 30.32 -6.96
C GLY A 61 7.74 29.97 -7.28
N PHE A 62 8.67 30.52 -6.49
CA PHE A 62 10.10 30.26 -6.67
C PHE A 62 10.46 28.81 -6.36
N VAL A 63 9.93 28.22 -5.27
CA VAL A 63 10.06 26.77 -5.00
C VAL A 63 9.49 25.94 -6.13
N GLY A 64 8.34 26.32 -6.69
CA GLY A 64 7.77 25.69 -7.88
C GLY A 64 8.73 25.72 -9.08
N LEU A 65 9.38 26.85 -9.32
CA LEU A 65 10.39 27.02 -10.39
C LEU A 65 11.62 26.14 -10.14
N LEU A 66 12.17 26.14 -8.92
CA LEU A 66 13.29 25.28 -8.55
C LEU A 66 12.96 23.81 -8.73
N ASN A 67 11.77 23.39 -8.36
CA ASN A 67 11.29 22.02 -8.57
C ASN A 67 11.25 21.67 -10.07
N ILE A 68 10.79 22.55 -10.94
CA ILE A 68 10.76 22.32 -12.40
C ILE A 68 12.17 22.15 -12.96
N LEU A 69 13.13 22.94 -12.48
CA LEU A 69 14.51 22.95 -12.98
C LEU A 69 15.34 21.79 -12.44
N PHE A 70 15.33 21.60 -11.12
CA PHE A 70 16.26 20.68 -10.46
C PHE A 70 15.69 19.27 -10.26
N TRP A 71 14.37 19.12 -10.05
CA TRP A 71 13.79 17.82 -9.73
C TRP A 71 14.06 16.72 -10.77
N PRO A 72 13.95 16.97 -12.09
CA PRO A 72 14.23 15.93 -13.09
C PRO A 72 15.69 15.45 -13.09
N LEU A 73 16.63 16.35 -12.74
CA LEU A 73 18.05 16.00 -12.62
C LEU A 73 18.30 15.21 -11.33
N LEU A 74 17.81 15.72 -10.20
CA LEU A 74 17.98 15.11 -8.90
C LEU A 74 17.32 13.73 -8.83
N THR A 75 16.16 13.56 -9.46
CA THR A 75 15.50 12.25 -9.51
C THR A 75 16.35 11.23 -10.26
N LYS A 76 17.01 11.60 -11.36
CA LYS A 76 17.88 10.66 -12.10
C LYS A 76 19.07 10.18 -11.26
N ILE A 77 19.67 11.08 -10.49
CA ILE A 77 20.88 10.79 -9.69
C ILE A 77 20.49 10.07 -8.39
N LEU A 78 19.42 10.55 -7.71
CA LEU A 78 19.05 10.10 -6.37
C LEU A 78 17.94 9.05 -6.36
N LEU A 79 17.46 8.58 -7.52
CA LEU A 79 16.42 7.55 -7.58
C LEU A 79 16.74 6.30 -6.73
N PRO A 80 17.96 5.72 -6.81
CA PRO A 80 18.31 4.58 -5.96
C PRO A 80 18.16 4.90 -4.46
N PHE A 81 18.60 6.09 -4.04
CA PHE A 81 18.47 6.53 -2.65
C PHE A 81 17.01 6.74 -2.25
N MET A 82 16.18 7.32 -3.11
CA MET A 82 14.75 7.50 -2.85
C MET A 82 14.01 6.17 -2.71
N VAL A 83 14.30 5.21 -3.58
CA VAL A 83 13.74 3.85 -3.51
C VAL A 83 14.25 3.14 -2.26
N PHE A 84 15.54 3.23 -1.97
CA PHE A 84 16.15 2.63 -0.79
C PHE A 84 15.54 3.15 0.52
N THR A 85 15.31 4.44 0.62
CA THR A 85 14.71 5.07 1.82
C THR A 85 13.18 4.98 1.84
N VAL A 86 12.58 4.18 0.93
CA VAL A 86 11.11 4.05 0.78
C VAL A 86 10.43 5.43 0.67
N GLY A 87 11.10 6.38 -0.01
CA GLY A 87 10.60 7.72 -0.30
C GLY A 87 10.94 8.82 0.72
N ILE A 88 11.46 8.49 1.90
CA ILE A 88 11.92 9.51 2.88
C ILE A 88 12.94 10.45 2.22
N GLY A 89 13.81 9.91 1.34
CA GLY A 89 14.75 10.71 0.56
C GLY A 89 14.08 11.77 -0.33
N ALA A 90 12.90 11.49 -0.87
CA ALA A 90 12.14 12.47 -1.65
C ALA A 90 11.59 13.61 -0.77
N LEU A 91 11.16 13.28 0.45
CA LEU A 91 10.70 14.28 1.43
C LEU A 91 11.84 15.20 1.87
N LEU A 92 13.01 14.63 2.18
CA LEU A 92 14.21 15.38 2.54
C LEU A 92 14.68 16.28 1.39
N LEU A 93 14.60 15.78 0.15
CA LEU A 93 14.96 16.57 -1.03
C LEU A 93 14.01 17.75 -1.24
N ASN A 94 12.71 17.57 -1.00
CA ASN A 94 11.76 18.69 -1.01
C ASN A 94 12.11 19.74 0.04
N GLY A 95 12.41 19.32 1.27
CA GLY A 95 12.86 20.20 2.34
C GLY A 95 14.14 20.97 1.95
N PHE A 96 15.09 20.28 1.32
CA PHE A 96 16.33 20.89 0.81
C PHE A 96 16.06 21.97 -0.26
N ILE A 97 15.14 21.72 -1.20
CA ILE A 97 14.77 22.70 -2.22
C ILE A 97 14.11 23.94 -1.58
N ILE A 98 13.27 23.74 -0.57
CA ILE A 98 12.66 24.86 0.17
C ILE A 98 13.72 25.63 0.95
N TRP A 99 14.65 24.93 1.60
CA TRP A 99 15.79 25.55 2.27
C TRP A 99 16.67 26.33 1.27
N LEU A 100 16.95 25.75 0.12
CA LEU A 100 17.68 26.45 -0.95
C LEU A 100 16.96 27.74 -1.36
N ALA A 101 15.63 27.67 -1.51
CA ALA A 101 14.82 28.85 -1.86
C ALA A 101 14.91 29.96 -0.79
N SER A 102 15.01 29.61 0.49
CA SER A 102 15.12 30.59 1.57
C SER A 102 16.43 31.42 1.51
N ASN A 103 17.45 30.93 0.83
CA ASN A 103 18.70 31.69 0.64
C ASN A 103 18.62 32.73 -0.50
N PHE A 104 17.57 32.70 -1.31
CA PHE A 104 17.38 33.59 -2.46
C PHE A 104 16.19 34.53 -2.29
N VAL A 105 15.32 34.28 -1.31
CA VAL A 105 14.13 35.11 -1.05
C VAL A 105 14.33 35.86 0.25
N ASP A 106 14.50 37.18 0.17
CA ASP A 106 14.69 38.04 1.33
C ASP A 106 13.48 37.94 2.28
N GLY A 107 13.77 37.87 3.58
CA GLY A 107 12.72 37.78 4.61
C GLY A 107 12.02 36.39 4.70
N PHE A 108 12.59 35.37 4.07
CA PHE A 108 12.18 33.99 4.21
C PHE A 108 13.26 33.18 4.94
N THR A 109 12.94 32.64 6.10
CA THR A 109 13.83 31.77 6.87
C THR A 109 13.15 30.44 7.17
N ILE A 110 13.91 29.34 7.07
CA ILE A 110 13.43 27.99 7.39
C ILE A 110 14.53 27.16 8.04
N GLY A 111 14.18 26.36 9.02
CA GLY A 111 15.10 25.45 9.71
C GLY A 111 14.39 24.44 10.60
N GLY A 112 15.16 23.51 11.17
CA GLY A 112 14.64 22.52 12.10
C GLY A 112 13.49 21.67 11.55
N PRO A 113 12.43 21.44 12.34
CA PRO A 113 11.29 20.60 11.94
C PRO A 113 10.53 21.10 10.70
N ALA A 114 10.57 22.44 10.44
CA ALA A 114 9.88 23.03 9.29
C ALA A 114 10.37 22.45 7.93
N LEU A 115 11.62 22.00 7.84
CA LEU A 115 12.15 21.37 6.63
C LEU A 115 11.40 20.11 6.23
N ILE A 116 10.76 19.41 7.17
CA ILE A 116 9.95 18.21 6.92
C ILE A 116 8.47 18.56 6.89
N LEU A 117 8.01 19.38 7.83
CA LEU A 117 6.58 19.68 7.98
C LEU A 117 6.04 20.56 6.84
N THR A 118 6.85 21.48 6.33
CA THR A 118 6.44 22.38 5.22
C THR A 118 6.08 21.62 3.93
N PRO A 119 6.91 20.71 3.41
CA PRO A 119 6.52 19.89 2.25
C PRO A 119 5.22 19.10 2.47
N ILE A 120 5.00 18.56 3.69
CA ILE A 120 3.80 17.81 4.04
C ILE A 120 2.57 18.74 4.05
N ALA A 121 2.66 19.91 4.66
CA ALA A 121 1.57 20.89 4.70
C ALA A 121 1.21 21.38 3.29
N MET A 122 2.20 21.74 2.48
CA MET A 122 1.99 22.12 1.08
C MET A 122 1.28 21.02 0.30
N ALA A 123 1.71 19.76 0.48
CA ALA A 123 1.09 18.61 -0.18
C ALA A 123 -0.34 18.37 0.31
N ALA A 124 -0.61 18.51 1.60
CA ALA A 124 -1.95 18.33 2.17
C ALA A 124 -2.93 19.36 1.59
N VAL A 125 -2.56 20.64 1.60
CA VAL A 125 -3.39 21.72 1.04
C VAL A 125 -3.58 21.55 -0.46
N THR A 126 -2.53 21.25 -1.20
CA THR A 126 -2.62 21.03 -2.65
C THR A 126 -3.53 19.86 -2.98
N THR A 127 -3.43 18.75 -2.24
CA THR A 127 -4.28 17.56 -2.41
C THR A 127 -5.75 17.89 -2.13
N PHE A 128 -6.03 18.66 -1.10
CA PHE A 128 -7.38 19.11 -0.77
C PHE A 128 -7.97 20.00 -1.87
N LEU A 129 -7.22 20.99 -2.34
CA LEU A 129 -7.64 21.87 -3.43
C LEU A 129 -7.84 21.10 -4.75
N SER A 130 -6.94 20.19 -5.09
CA SER A 130 -7.06 19.35 -6.29
C SER A 130 -8.30 18.46 -6.22
N ALA A 131 -8.65 17.96 -5.03
CA ALA A 131 -9.84 17.14 -4.84
C ALA A 131 -11.13 17.93 -5.03
N ILE A 132 -11.19 19.18 -4.54
CA ILE A 132 -12.36 20.07 -4.71
C ILE A 132 -12.51 20.49 -6.18
N LEU A 133 -11.39 20.83 -6.83
CA LEU A 133 -11.39 21.33 -8.21
C LEU A 133 -11.37 20.21 -9.26
N THR A 134 -11.49 18.94 -8.83
CA THR A 134 -11.45 17.76 -9.71
C THR A 134 -10.24 17.70 -10.65
N ILE A 135 -9.08 18.21 -10.18
CA ILE A 135 -7.86 18.23 -10.95
C ILE A 135 -7.18 16.86 -10.85
N ASP A 136 -6.87 16.30 -12.02
CA ASP A 136 -6.20 15.01 -12.14
C ASP A 136 -4.70 15.13 -11.75
N ASP A 137 -4.33 14.50 -10.64
CA ASP A 137 -2.94 14.51 -10.12
C ASP A 137 -1.94 13.83 -11.07
N ASP A 138 -2.42 12.89 -11.90
CA ASP A 138 -1.58 12.09 -12.81
C ASP A 138 -1.37 12.75 -14.18
N ALA A 139 -1.96 13.90 -14.43
CA ALA A 139 -1.91 14.60 -15.71
C ALA A 139 -0.49 14.86 -16.26
N THR A 140 0.50 15.03 -15.39
CA THR A 140 1.89 15.22 -15.78
C THR A 140 2.51 13.95 -16.36
N TYR A 141 2.10 12.77 -15.91
CA TYR A 141 2.53 11.49 -16.50
C TYR A 141 2.01 11.39 -17.94
N TYR A 142 0.72 11.66 -18.14
CA TYR A 142 0.09 11.60 -19.46
C TYR A 142 0.80 12.53 -20.47
N ARG A 143 1.18 13.75 -20.05
CA ARG A 143 1.93 14.69 -20.88
C ARG A 143 3.29 14.15 -21.32
N SER A 144 3.98 13.44 -20.43
CA SER A 144 5.25 12.80 -20.74
C SER A 144 5.09 11.73 -21.83
N VAL A 145 4.07 10.88 -21.70
CA VAL A 145 3.78 9.81 -22.66
C VAL A 145 3.34 10.37 -24.00
N ILE A 146 2.42 11.34 -24.01
CA ILE A 146 1.96 12.02 -25.21
C ILE A 146 3.15 12.59 -26.01
N ARG A 147 4.12 13.21 -25.32
CA ARG A 147 5.34 13.72 -25.98
C ARG A 147 6.19 12.59 -26.57
N LYS A 148 6.29 11.45 -25.86
CA LYS A 148 7.08 10.30 -26.34
C LYS A 148 6.42 9.65 -27.56
N VAL A 149 5.11 9.51 -27.58
CA VAL A 149 4.35 8.99 -28.73
C VAL A 149 4.48 9.93 -29.92
N LYS A 150 4.26 11.26 -29.73
CA LYS A 150 4.43 12.27 -30.81
C LYS A 150 5.84 12.31 -31.38
N LYS A 151 6.87 11.97 -30.60
CA LYS A 151 8.27 11.88 -31.04
C LYS A 151 8.64 10.50 -31.61
N GLY A 152 7.70 9.60 -31.78
CA GLY A 152 7.93 8.24 -32.29
C GLY A 152 8.73 7.33 -31.36
N LYS A 153 8.95 7.74 -30.10
CA LYS A 153 9.68 6.94 -29.10
C LYS A 153 8.85 5.81 -28.51
N ILE A 154 7.54 5.93 -28.53
CA ILE A 154 6.57 4.91 -28.13
C ILE A 154 5.60 4.73 -29.30
N LYS A 155 5.36 3.48 -29.72
CA LYS A 155 4.40 3.14 -30.76
C LYS A 155 3.07 2.73 -30.10
N LEU A 156 1.97 3.17 -30.69
CA LEU A 156 0.64 2.68 -30.31
C LEU A 156 0.50 1.20 -30.70
N LYS A 157 -0.11 0.41 -29.81
CA LYS A 157 -0.31 -1.04 -29.94
C LYS A 157 -1.80 -1.37 -29.98
N GLY A 158 -2.24 -2.19 -30.92
CA GLY A 158 -3.65 -2.60 -31.02
C GLY A 158 -4.03 -3.80 -30.14
N LYS A 159 -3.03 -4.55 -29.64
CA LYS A 159 -3.29 -5.70 -28.78
C LYS A 159 -3.76 -5.24 -27.41
N LYS A 160 -4.95 -5.65 -26.98
CA LYS A 160 -5.50 -5.34 -25.66
C LYS A 160 -4.66 -5.97 -24.56
N GLY A 161 -4.49 -5.26 -23.44
CA GLY A 161 -4.03 -5.77 -22.16
C GLY A 161 -5.17 -5.88 -21.18
N VAL A 162 -5.00 -6.68 -20.12
CA VAL A 162 -5.99 -6.86 -19.06
C VAL A 162 -5.35 -6.53 -17.72
N ILE A 163 -6.08 -5.80 -16.88
CA ILE A 163 -5.66 -5.44 -15.54
C ILE A 163 -6.72 -5.91 -14.55
N PHE A 164 -6.34 -6.86 -13.70
CA PHE A 164 -7.15 -7.33 -12.58
C PHE A 164 -6.86 -6.48 -11.36
N LEU A 165 -7.91 -5.90 -10.79
CA LEU A 165 -7.88 -5.10 -9.57
C LEU A 165 -8.63 -5.86 -8.49
N GLU A 166 -7.91 -6.52 -7.62
CA GLU A 166 -8.47 -7.24 -6.48
C GLU A 166 -8.70 -6.27 -5.32
N ILE A 167 -9.90 -6.23 -4.81
CA ILE A 167 -10.25 -5.60 -3.54
C ILE A 167 -10.42 -6.73 -2.53
N ASP A 168 -9.40 -6.89 -1.70
CA ASP A 168 -9.31 -7.96 -0.71
C ASP A 168 -10.50 -7.96 0.25
N GLY A 169 -11.10 -9.12 0.47
CA GLY A 169 -12.17 -9.36 1.43
C GLY A 169 -13.54 -8.74 1.09
N LEU A 170 -13.76 -8.22 -0.12
CA LEU A 170 -14.99 -7.53 -0.48
C LEU A 170 -16.07 -8.49 -0.99
N SER A 171 -17.07 -8.77 -0.16
CA SER A 171 -18.23 -9.58 -0.57
C SER A 171 -19.16 -8.84 -1.54
N LEU A 172 -19.86 -9.59 -2.41
CA LEU A 172 -20.84 -9.07 -3.37
C LEU A 172 -21.90 -8.20 -2.71
N ASN A 173 -22.40 -8.62 -1.54
CA ASN A 173 -23.45 -7.88 -0.83
C ASN A 173 -22.97 -6.52 -0.34
N VAL A 174 -21.72 -6.43 0.14
CA VAL A 174 -21.12 -5.16 0.58
C VAL A 174 -20.79 -4.28 -0.61
N LEU A 175 -20.32 -4.85 -1.72
CA LEU A 175 -20.10 -4.09 -2.96
C LEU A 175 -21.39 -3.41 -3.45
N ASN A 176 -22.49 -4.16 -3.52
CA ASN A 176 -23.79 -3.61 -3.94
C ASN A 176 -24.24 -2.49 -3.00
N GLU A 177 -24.14 -2.70 -1.69
CA GLU A 177 -24.46 -1.67 -0.68
C GLU A 177 -23.57 -0.44 -0.81
N ALA A 178 -22.26 -0.61 -1.09
CA ALA A 178 -21.33 0.49 -1.29
C ALA A 178 -21.67 1.32 -2.53
N ILE A 179 -22.12 0.68 -3.61
CA ILE A 179 -22.60 1.34 -4.84
C ILE A 179 -23.87 2.12 -4.53
N GLU A 180 -24.86 1.49 -3.90
CA GLU A 180 -26.12 2.13 -3.51
C GLU A 180 -25.92 3.37 -2.61
N LYS A 181 -24.96 3.30 -1.70
CA LYS A 181 -24.56 4.43 -0.83
C LYS A 181 -23.72 5.51 -1.53
N GLY A 182 -23.42 5.36 -2.82
CA GLY A 182 -22.57 6.29 -3.57
C GLY A 182 -21.11 6.30 -3.11
N CYS A 183 -20.65 5.22 -2.49
CA CYS A 183 -19.24 5.07 -2.08
C CYS A 183 -18.34 4.66 -3.24
N MET A 184 -18.91 4.08 -4.30
CA MET A 184 -18.17 3.61 -5.47
C MET A 184 -18.75 4.19 -6.80
N PRO A 185 -18.65 5.51 -6.99
CA PRO A 185 -19.28 6.19 -8.13
C PRO A 185 -18.71 5.80 -9.49
N THR A 186 -17.44 5.38 -9.56
CA THR A 186 -16.83 4.92 -10.83
C THR A 186 -17.43 3.58 -11.25
N LEU A 187 -17.54 2.64 -10.31
CA LEU A 187 -18.17 1.34 -10.58
C LEU A 187 -19.66 1.52 -10.90
N GLN A 188 -20.36 2.37 -10.15
CA GLN A 188 -21.77 2.69 -10.43
C GLN A 188 -21.93 3.18 -11.87
N LYS A 189 -21.10 4.14 -12.30
CA LYS A 189 -21.11 4.67 -13.67
C LYS A 189 -20.89 3.57 -14.71
N TRP A 190 -19.95 2.64 -14.48
CA TRP A 190 -19.69 1.54 -15.39
C TRP A 190 -20.89 0.60 -15.57
N LEU A 191 -21.66 0.39 -14.50
CA LEU A 191 -22.89 -0.41 -14.55
C LEU A 191 -24.02 0.32 -15.27
N GLU A 192 -24.21 1.63 -15.00
CA GLU A 192 -25.21 2.48 -15.65
C GLU A 192 -24.95 2.61 -17.16
N GLU A 193 -23.70 2.73 -17.58
CA GLU A 193 -23.29 2.78 -18.98
C GLU A 193 -23.30 1.41 -19.67
N GLY A 194 -23.50 0.31 -18.93
CA GLY A 194 -23.48 -1.06 -19.45
C GLY A 194 -22.12 -1.53 -19.96
N THR A 195 -21.03 -0.82 -19.62
CA THR A 195 -19.67 -1.21 -20.01
C THR A 195 -19.14 -2.38 -19.20
N HIS A 196 -19.64 -2.57 -17.99
CA HIS A 196 -19.31 -3.65 -17.07
C HIS A 196 -20.58 -4.26 -16.49
N LYS A 197 -20.47 -5.45 -15.93
CA LYS A 197 -21.51 -6.13 -15.17
C LYS A 197 -20.94 -6.71 -13.88
N VAL A 198 -21.76 -6.77 -12.84
CA VAL A 198 -21.42 -7.45 -11.58
C VAL A 198 -21.90 -8.89 -11.65
N THR A 199 -21.05 -9.83 -11.25
CA THR A 199 -21.41 -11.24 -11.08
C THR A 199 -20.81 -11.72 -9.76
N GLY A 200 -21.57 -12.50 -8.99
CA GLY A 200 -21.04 -13.23 -7.84
C GLY A 200 -20.30 -14.49 -8.30
N TRP A 201 -19.30 -14.88 -7.55
CA TRP A 201 -18.64 -16.16 -7.65
C TRP A 201 -18.43 -16.75 -6.25
N GLU A 202 -18.33 -18.05 -6.15
CA GLU A 202 -18.08 -18.74 -4.89
C GLU A 202 -16.59 -18.99 -4.76
N THR A 203 -16.02 -18.51 -3.66
CA THR A 203 -14.62 -18.79 -3.32
C THR A 203 -14.49 -20.24 -2.85
N ASP A 204 -13.27 -20.73 -2.68
CA ASP A 204 -13.05 -22.07 -2.15
C ASP A 204 -13.42 -22.18 -0.64
N LEU A 205 -13.37 -23.42 -0.11
CA LEU A 205 -13.78 -23.69 1.27
C LEU A 205 -12.93 -22.98 2.33
N SER A 206 -11.68 -22.65 2.01
CA SER A 206 -10.80 -21.96 2.95
C SER A 206 -11.17 -20.47 3.08
N SER A 207 -11.82 -19.88 2.06
CA SER A 207 -12.33 -18.50 2.02
C SER A 207 -11.35 -17.48 2.60
N GLN A 208 -10.10 -17.49 2.09
CA GLN A 208 -9.03 -16.61 2.55
C GLN A 208 -8.02 -16.34 1.43
N THR A 209 -7.30 -15.22 1.53
CA THR A 209 -6.40 -14.69 0.50
C THR A 209 -5.38 -15.71 -0.01
N GLY A 210 -4.76 -16.49 0.88
CA GLY A 210 -3.70 -17.42 0.49
C GLY A 210 -4.17 -18.49 -0.48
N ALA A 211 -5.30 -19.16 -0.22
CA ALA A 211 -5.83 -20.19 -1.10
C ALA A 211 -6.46 -19.60 -2.36
N SER A 212 -7.19 -18.49 -2.22
CA SER A 212 -7.86 -17.85 -3.36
C SER A 212 -6.85 -17.29 -4.36
N GLN A 213 -5.83 -16.56 -3.92
CA GLN A 213 -4.79 -16.05 -4.83
C GLN A 213 -3.95 -17.17 -5.44
N ALA A 214 -3.67 -18.26 -4.70
CA ALA A 214 -3.01 -19.43 -5.25
C ALA A 214 -3.81 -20.03 -6.41
N GLY A 215 -5.13 -20.21 -6.23
CA GLY A 215 -6.03 -20.68 -7.27
C GLY A 215 -6.10 -19.74 -8.46
N ILE A 216 -6.24 -18.43 -8.24
CA ILE A 216 -6.35 -17.43 -9.31
C ILE A 216 -5.04 -17.29 -10.09
N LEU A 217 -3.90 -17.20 -9.40
CA LEU A 217 -2.62 -16.88 -10.02
C LEU A 217 -1.87 -18.09 -10.57
N HIS A 218 -2.06 -19.27 -9.96
CA HIS A 218 -1.36 -20.51 -10.35
C HIS A 218 -2.30 -21.63 -10.82
N GLY A 219 -3.63 -21.46 -10.68
CA GLY A 219 -4.59 -22.53 -10.98
C GLY A 219 -4.52 -23.70 -10.00
N ASN A 220 -3.84 -23.53 -8.87
CA ASN A 220 -3.55 -24.58 -7.90
C ASN A 220 -3.49 -24.00 -6.49
N ASN A 221 -4.36 -24.47 -5.61
CA ASN A 221 -4.36 -24.13 -4.17
C ASN A 221 -4.25 -25.37 -3.29
N GLN A 222 -3.75 -26.48 -3.86
CA GLN A 222 -3.52 -27.71 -3.11
C GLN A 222 -2.58 -27.46 -1.94
N ASP A 223 -2.84 -28.13 -0.82
CA ASP A 223 -2.05 -28.03 0.41
C ASP A 223 -2.03 -26.61 1.07
N ILE A 224 -3.07 -25.82 0.80
CA ILE A 224 -3.36 -24.57 1.52
C ILE A 224 -4.73 -24.70 2.21
N PRO A 225 -4.83 -25.48 3.31
CA PRO A 225 -6.12 -25.83 3.89
C PRO A 225 -6.77 -24.69 4.66
N ALA A 226 -5.97 -23.71 5.10
CA ALA A 226 -6.42 -22.60 5.94
C ALA A 226 -5.41 -21.46 5.96
N PHE A 227 -5.71 -20.39 6.70
CA PHE A 227 -4.77 -19.29 6.95
C PHE A 227 -3.50 -19.77 7.68
N ARG A 228 -3.67 -20.67 8.66
CA ARG A 228 -2.59 -21.37 9.38
C ARG A 228 -2.89 -22.84 9.47
N TRP A 229 -1.86 -23.67 9.39
CA TRP A 229 -1.97 -25.11 9.59
C TRP A 229 -0.66 -25.69 10.10
N VAL A 230 -0.74 -26.94 10.57
CA VAL A 230 0.42 -27.68 11.07
C VAL A 230 0.87 -28.70 10.01
N GLU A 231 2.13 -28.66 9.63
CA GLU A 231 2.77 -29.73 8.85
C GLU A 231 3.39 -30.76 9.81
N LYS A 232 2.66 -31.83 10.08
CA LYS A 232 3.05 -32.86 11.05
C LYS A 232 4.31 -33.61 10.63
N ASP A 233 4.49 -33.85 9.35
CA ASP A 233 5.66 -34.47 8.73
C ASP A 233 6.92 -33.61 8.82
N LYS A 234 6.78 -32.33 9.13
CA LYS A 234 7.87 -31.36 9.31
C LYS A 234 8.03 -30.92 10.78
N ASN A 235 7.97 -31.88 11.67
CA ASN A 235 8.14 -31.63 13.10
C ASN A 235 7.11 -30.64 13.67
N ASN A 236 5.87 -30.80 13.29
CA ASN A 236 4.75 -29.90 13.66
C ASN A 236 5.02 -28.43 13.32
N LYS A 237 5.70 -28.16 12.20
CA LYS A 237 5.92 -26.79 11.74
C LYS A 237 4.57 -26.11 11.46
N ILE A 238 4.35 -24.97 12.09
CA ILE A 238 3.22 -24.11 11.76
C ILE A 238 3.54 -23.34 10.50
N MET A 239 2.68 -23.47 9.51
CA MET A 239 2.71 -22.71 8.26
C MET A 239 1.66 -21.60 8.31
N VAL A 240 2.01 -20.42 7.84
CA VAL A 240 1.12 -19.26 7.72
C VAL A 240 1.07 -18.84 6.26
N SER A 241 -0.11 -18.81 5.64
CA SER A 241 -0.24 -18.54 4.20
C SER A 241 0.35 -17.18 3.79
N THR A 242 0.24 -16.17 4.66
CA THR A 242 0.81 -14.82 4.49
C THR A 242 2.17 -14.65 5.18
N GLY A 243 2.75 -15.73 5.72
CA GLY A 243 4.04 -15.68 6.41
C GLY A 243 5.19 -15.29 5.48
N PHE A 244 6.04 -14.35 5.90
CA PHE A 244 7.16 -13.85 5.11
C PHE A 244 8.16 -14.95 4.70
N SER A 245 8.36 -15.96 5.55
CA SER A 245 9.20 -17.11 5.26
C SER A 245 8.45 -18.23 4.54
N ASP A 246 7.14 -18.32 4.73
CA ASP A 246 6.33 -19.43 4.26
C ASP A 246 5.74 -19.19 2.87
N ALA A 247 5.33 -17.95 2.55
CA ALA A 247 4.81 -17.61 1.22
C ALA A 247 5.72 -18.04 0.05
N PRO A 248 7.07 -17.84 0.10
CA PRO A 248 7.95 -18.36 -0.94
C PRO A 248 7.97 -19.88 -1.04
N LEU A 249 7.84 -20.60 0.10
CA LEU A 249 7.79 -22.06 0.13
C LEU A 249 6.49 -22.58 -0.44
N ILE A 250 5.39 -21.92 -0.11
CA ILE A 250 4.06 -22.25 -0.63
C ILE A 250 4.05 -22.03 -2.13
N GLU A 251 4.48 -20.86 -2.62
CA GLU A 251 4.52 -20.58 -4.06
C GLU A 251 5.34 -21.60 -4.82
N LYS A 252 6.48 -22.02 -4.27
CA LYS A 252 7.31 -23.07 -4.89
C LYS A 252 6.58 -24.41 -5.04
N ARG A 253 5.61 -24.72 -4.15
CA ARG A 253 4.82 -25.96 -4.21
C ARG A 253 3.70 -25.89 -5.24
N ILE A 254 3.05 -24.72 -5.35
CA ILE A 254 1.85 -24.55 -6.18
C ILE A 254 2.17 -24.18 -7.62
N SER A 255 3.31 -23.54 -7.88
CA SER A 255 3.70 -23.11 -9.22
C SER A 255 4.22 -24.29 -10.05
N ASP A 256 3.67 -24.44 -11.25
CA ASP A 256 4.17 -25.33 -12.31
C ASP A 256 4.97 -24.55 -13.39
N GLY A 257 5.20 -23.27 -13.16
CA GLY A 257 5.87 -22.35 -14.09
C GLY A 257 4.96 -21.84 -15.22
N ASN A 258 3.63 -22.02 -15.14
CA ASN A 258 2.63 -21.55 -16.10
C ASN A 258 1.56 -20.65 -15.48
N GLY A 259 1.92 -19.93 -14.41
CA GLY A 259 1.03 -18.99 -13.74
C GLY A 259 0.46 -17.92 -14.68
N LEU A 260 -0.63 -17.29 -14.24
CA LEU A 260 -1.40 -16.29 -14.99
C LEU A 260 -0.53 -15.15 -15.55
N LEU A 261 0.54 -14.79 -14.82
CA LEU A 261 1.38 -13.62 -15.11
C LEU A 261 2.72 -13.97 -15.78
N LYS A 262 2.96 -15.22 -16.16
CA LYS A 262 4.22 -15.68 -16.76
C LYS A 262 4.62 -14.89 -18.01
N ASN A 263 3.67 -14.62 -18.90
CA ASN A 263 3.93 -14.03 -20.20
C ASN A 263 3.68 -12.51 -20.19
N LYS A 264 4.75 -11.71 -20.05
CA LYS A 264 4.66 -10.25 -19.98
C LYS A 264 3.64 -9.76 -18.94
N GLY A 265 3.52 -10.51 -17.86
CA GLY A 265 2.66 -10.16 -16.75
C GLY A 265 3.39 -9.37 -15.67
N ALA A 266 2.61 -8.65 -14.86
CA ALA A 266 3.06 -7.87 -13.73
C ALA A 266 2.27 -8.20 -12.47
N SER A 267 2.97 -8.50 -11.37
CA SER A 267 2.40 -8.74 -10.05
C SER A 267 2.64 -7.52 -9.15
N ARG A 268 1.57 -6.98 -8.56
CA ARG A 268 1.63 -5.74 -7.76
C ARG A 268 0.89 -5.92 -6.44
N SER A 269 1.63 -5.91 -5.33
CA SER A 269 1.08 -6.06 -3.96
C SER A 269 0.31 -7.36 -3.72
N ASN A 270 0.65 -8.41 -4.42
CA ASN A 270 0.03 -9.73 -4.28
C ASN A 270 0.79 -10.61 -3.28
N LEU A 271 0.14 -11.63 -2.78
CA LEU A 271 0.79 -12.65 -1.97
C LEU A 271 1.74 -13.51 -2.82
N PHE A 272 1.29 -13.95 -3.99
CA PHE A 272 2.06 -14.76 -4.93
C PHE A 272 2.35 -14.02 -6.23
N SER A 273 3.39 -14.48 -6.95
CA SER A 273 3.84 -13.81 -8.16
C SER A 273 3.04 -14.18 -9.41
N GLY A 274 2.35 -15.31 -9.41
CA GLY A 274 1.72 -15.86 -10.63
C GLY A 274 2.73 -16.09 -11.75
N ASP A 275 3.98 -16.43 -11.39
CA ASP A 275 5.14 -16.58 -12.29
C ASP A 275 5.52 -15.31 -13.08
N ALA A 276 5.09 -14.13 -12.63
CA ALA A 276 5.48 -12.87 -13.24
C ALA A 276 7.00 -12.66 -13.16
N ALA A 277 7.57 -12.19 -14.26
CA ALA A 277 8.95 -11.71 -14.27
C ALA A 277 9.08 -10.32 -13.61
N ASP A 278 8.01 -9.51 -13.66
CA ASP A 278 7.96 -8.16 -13.09
C ASP A 278 7.09 -8.14 -11.83
N VAL A 279 7.72 -8.03 -10.67
CA VAL A 279 7.07 -8.09 -9.35
C VAL A 279 7.43 -6.87 -8.52
N ILE A 280 6.42 -6.24 -7.89
CA ILE A 280 6.60 -5.14 -6.94
C ILE A 280 5.68 -5.39 -5.74
N PHE A 281 6.24 -5.35 -4.52
CA PHE A 281 5.54 -5.66 -3.28
C PHE A 281 4.87 -7.04 -3.26
N THR A 282 5.36 -7.99 -4.06
CA THR A 282 4.86 -9.36 -4.04
C THR A 282 5.54 -10.14 -2.92
N TYR A 283 4.74 -10.67 -2.01
CA TYR A 283 5.20 -11.24 -0.74
C TYR A 283 6.16 -12.40 -0.91
N SER A 284 5.80 -13.37 -1.72
CA SER A 284 6.63 -14.55 -2.01
C SER A 284 7.98 -14.22 -2.65
N GLN A 285 8.11 -13.02 -3.24
CA GLN A 285 9.30 -12.58 -3.97
C GLN A 285 10.04 -11.42 -3.29
N LEU A 286 9.67 -11.03 -2.08
CA LEU A 286 10.27 -9.88 -1.37
C LEU A 286 11.78 -10.03 -1.13
N LYS A 287 12.30 -11.26 -1.08
CA LYS A 287 13.73 -11.54 -0.99
C LYS A 287 14.50 -11.26 -2.30
N ASN A 288 13.81 -11.11 -3.42
CA ASN A 288 14.42 -10.91 -4.73
C ASN A 288 14.48 -9.42 -5.10
N LEU A 289 15.36 -8.70 -4.46
CA LEU A 289 15.46 -7.23 -4.53
C LEU A 289 15.92 -6.67 -5.88
N LYS A 290 16.58 -7.48 -6.73
CA LYS A 290 16.95 -7.03 -8.09
C LYS A 290 15.74 -6.61 -8.92
N ARG A 291 14.55 -7.12 -8.59
CA ARG A 291 13.28 -6.80 -9.23
C ARG A 291 12.63 -5.52 -8.68
N PHE A 292 13.12 -4.96 -7.57
CA PHE A 292 12.61 -3.72 -6.99
C PHE A 292 12.94 -2.48 -7.82
N TYR A 293 13.99 -2.53 -8.65
CA TYR A 293 14.41 -1.40 -9.48
C TYR A 293 13.77 -1.46 -10.85
N THR A 294 12.44 -1.38 -10.91
CA THR A 294 11.72 -1.26 -12.17
C THR A 294 11.57 0.21 -12.57
N ARG A 295 11.33 0.46 -13.88
CA ARG A 295 11.01 1.79 -14.38
C ARG A 295 9.79 2.41 -13.69
N ALA A 296 8.91 1.57 -13.17
CA ALA A 296 7.70 1.98 -12.47
C ALA A 296 7.98 2.87 -11.25
N TRP A 297 9.05 2.62 -10.48
CA TRP A 297 9.47 3.50 -9.39
C TRP A 297 9.81 4.92 -9.83
N TYR A 298 10.27 5.08 -11.07
CA TYR A 298 10.52 6.40 -11.63
C TYR A 298 9.24 7.24 -11.65
N TYR A 299 8.07 6.64 -11.91
CA TYR A 299 6.80 7.39 -11.91
C TYR A 299 6.41 7.86 -10.51
N VAL A 300 6.66 7.08 -9.47
CA VAL A 300 6.38 7.47 -8.08
C VAL A 300 7.19 8.69 -7.68
N TYR A 301 8.46 8.74 -8.06
CA TYR A 301 9.40 9.80 -7.65
C TYR A 301 9.63 10.87 -8.70
N SER A 302 9.04 10.77 -9.88
CA SER A 302 9.24 11.73 -10.97
C SER A 302 8.77 13.16 -10.64
N TYR A 303 7.91 13.30 -9.64
CA TYR A 303 7.35 14.59 -9.22
C TYR A 303 7.47 14.78 -7.73
N PRO A 304 7.90 15.97 -7.28
CA PRO A 304 8.16 16.25 -5.87
C PRO A 304 6.92 16.10 -4.98
N SER A 305 5.75 16.42 -5.53
CA SER A 305 4.48 16.37 -4.78
C SER A 305 3.91 14.96 -4.54
N ASN A 306 4.32 13.96 -5.32
CA ASN A 306 3.69 12.64 -5.23
C ASN A 306 3.95 11.95 -3.89
N PHE A 307 5.21 11.86 -3.49
CA PHE A 307 5.53 11.20 -2.24
C PHE A 307 5.05 11.99 -1.02
N THR A 308 5.21 13.32 -1.05
CA THR A 308 4.70 14.18 0.05
C THR A 308 3.18 14.10 0.18
N ARG A 309 2.46 13.94 -0.93
CA ARG A 309 1.01 13.65 -0.92
C ARG A 309 0.70 12.31 -0.25
N ILE A 310 1.46 11.27 -0.54
CA ILE A 310 1.30 9.96 0.11
C ILE A 310 1.49 10.09 1.62
N VAL A 311 2.52 10.82 2.07
CA VAL A 311 2.75 11.08 3.49
C VAL A 311 1.59 11.86 4.13
N ALA A 312 1.08 12.90 3.47
CA ALA A 312 -0.06 13.66 3.97
C ALA A 312 -1.32 12.79 4.11
N LEU A 313 -1.60 11.94 3.12
CA LEU A 313 -2.71 10.99 3.16
C LEU A 313 -2.51 9.92 4.24
N PHE A 314 -1.28 9.47 4.47
CA PHE A 314 -0.93 8.53 5.53
C PHE A 314 -1.23 9.14 6.91
N CYS A 315 -0.76 10.36 7.17
CA CYS A 315 -1.07 11.07 8.42
C CYS A 315 -2.59 11.26 8.61
N TRP A 316 -3.31 11.55 7.53
CA TRP A 316 -4.77 11.65 7.56
C TRP A 316 -5.44 10.32 7.93
N ASP A 317 -4.99 9.20 7.37
CA ASP A 317 -5.58 7.88 7.67
C ASP A 317 -5.29 7.44 9.12
N VAL A 318 -4.09 7.74 9.64
CA VAL A 318 -3.77 7.56 11.06
C VAL A 318 -4.74 8.35 11.94
N PHE A 319 -4.99 9.62 11.61
CA PHE A 319 -5.97 10.45 12.32
C PHE A 319 -7.38 9.85 12.23
N MET A 320 -7.79 9.38 11.06
CA MET A 320 -9.11 8.77 10.83
C MET A 320 -9.30 7.50 11.66
N ASP A 321 -8.26 6.70 11.85
CA ASP A 321 -8.37 5.51 12.71
C ASP A 321 -8.53 5.89 14.19
N PHE A 322 -7.76 6.86 14.70
CA PHE A 322 -7.97 7.37 16.06
C PHE A 322 -9.38 7.95 16.23
N ALA A 323 -9.88 8.67 15.24
CA ALA A 323 -11.25 9.19 15.26
C ALA A 323 -12.29 8.04 15.27
N SER A 324 -12.09 7.00 14.47
CA SER A 324 -12.92 5.80 14.45
C SER A 324 -12.94 5.11 15.82
N GLN A 325 -11.78 4.91 16.43
CA GLN A 325 -11.67 4.30 17.76
C GLN A 325 -12.41 5.15 18.82
N PHE A 326 -12.27 6.48 18.77
CA PHE A 326 -12.95 7.40 19.66
C PHE A 326 -14.47 7.33 19.48
N VAL A 327 -14.96 7.39 18.25
CA VAL A 327 -16.40 7.27 17.95
C VAL A 327 -16.94 5.94 18.46
N HIS A 328 -16.27 4.82 18.17
CA HIS A 328 -16.70 3.49 18.65
C HIS A 328 -16.70 3.40 20.19
N TRP A 329 -15.79 4.12 20.85
CA TRP A 329 -15.79 4.20 22.31
C TRP A 329 -16.98 5.00 22.84
N VAL A 330 -17.26 6.18 22.26
CA VAL A 330 -18.37 7.05 22.68
C VAL A 330 -19.73 6.37 22.50
N ILE A 331 -19.98 5.72 21.36
CA ILE A 331 -21.26 5.04 21.08
C ILE A 331 -21.33 3.64 21.70
N ASN A 332 -20.29 3.20 22.42
CA ASN A 332 -20.17 1.86 23.00
C ASN A 332 -20.46 0.74 21.98
N LYS A 333 -19.90 0.86 20.76
CA LYS A 333 -20.12 -0.10 19.69
C LYS A 333 -19.64 -1.50 20.09
N LYS A 334 -20.45 -2.52 19.81
CA LYS A 334 -20.14 -3.94 20.06
C LYS A 334 -20.56 -4.77 18.84
N PRO A 335 -19.79 -5.83 18.52
CA PRO A 335 -18.49 -6.21 19.07
C PRO A 335 -17.42 -5.17 18.75
N ARG A 336 -16.46 -4.95 19.66
CA ARG A 336 -15.36 -4.00 19.47
C ARG A 336 -14.03 -4.70 19.71
N ILE A 337 -13.17 -4.66 18.69
CA ILE A 337 -11.79 -5.12 18.80
C ILE A 337 -10.93 -3.97 19.34
N ARG A 338 -10.10 -4.26 20.34
CA ARG A 338 -9.13 -3.29 20.85
C ARG A 338 -7.99 -3.17 19.86
N ARG A 339 -7.73 -1.95 19.40
CA ARG A 339 -6.61 -1.61 18.51
C ARG A 339 -5.49 -1.02 19.34
N GLY A 340 -4.28 -1.54 19.20
CA GLY A 340 -3.10 -0.99 19.87
C GLY A 340 -2.69 0.38 19.28
N PHE A 341 -1.77 1.08 19.94
CA PHE A 341 -1.26 2.39 19.48
C PHE A 341 -0.54 2.29 18.11
N ILE A 342 0.05 1.14 17.78
CA ILE A 342 0.79 0.91 16.52
C ILE A 342 -0.18 0.66 15.37
N TYR A 343 -1.36 0.10 15.63
CA TYR A 343 -2.32 -0.30 14.61
C TYR A 343 -2.67 0.82 13.59
N PRO A 344 -2.95 2.08 13.98
CA PRO A 344 -3.24 3.15 13.03
C PRO A 344 -2.16 3.35 11.96
N PHE A 345 -0.89 3.13 12.32
CA PHE A 345 0.25 3.26 11.40
C PHE A 345 0.34 2.06 10.45
N VAL A 346 0.09 0.85 10.95
CA VAL A 346 0.03 -0.38 10.12
C VAL A 346 -1.11 -0.27 9.11
N ARG A 347 -2.30 0.10 9.58
CA ARG A 347 -3.47 0.36 8.75
C ARG A 347 -3.18 1.39 7.65
N ALA A 348 -2.60 2.53 8.01
CA ALA A 348 -2.24 3.57 7.04
C ALA A 348 -1.16 3.09 6.05
N GLY A 349 -0.26 2.20 6.47
CA GLY A 349 0.69 1.51 5.60
C GLY A 349 0.00 0.71 4.51
N ALA A 350 -0.95 -0.14 4.86
CA ALA A 350 -1.71 -0.95 3.90
C ALA A 350 -2.69 -0.10 3.09
N ASN A 351 -3.54 0.67 3.78
CA ASN A 351 -4.65 1.38 3.16
C ASN A 351 -4.25 2.62 2.35
N VAL A 352 -3.12 3.27 2.66
CA VAL A 352 -2.68 4.47 1.94
C VAL A 352 -1.38 4.23 1.22
N PHE A 353 -0.31 3.88 1.96
CA PHE A 353 1.03 3.83 1.38
C PHE A 353 1.12 2.80 0.24
N LEU A 354 0.77 1.54 0.50
CA LEU A 354 0.77 0.50 -0.54
C LEU A 354 -0.20 0.85 -1.66
N ARG A 355 -1.43 1.25 -1.35
CA ARG A 355 -2.43 1.62 -2.36
C ARG A 355 -1.94 2.71 -3.31
N GLU A 356 -1.43 3.83 -2.80
CA GLU A 356 -1.03 4.96 -3.63
C GLU A 356 0.20 4.63 -4.48
N ILE A 357 1.19 3.94 -3.91
CA ILE A 357 2.38 3.53 -4.66
C ILE A 357 2.02 2.49 -5.72
N THR A 358 1.26 1.47 -5.36
CA THR A 358 0.85 0.41 -6.29
C THR A 358 0.06 0.99 -7.46
N THR A 359 -0.88 1.92 -7.19
CA THR A 359 -1.62 2.59 -8.27
C THR A 359 -0.71 3.44 -9.16
N ALA A 360 0.23 4.20 -8.57
CA ALA A 360 1.16 5.02 -9.35
C ALA A 360 2.07 4.16 -10.24
N VAL A 361 2.55 3.02 -9.70
CA VAL A 361 3.32 2.04 -10.46
C VAL A 361 2.50 1.48 -11.61
N LEU A 362 1.25 1.07 -11.36
CA LEU A 362 0.37 0.50 -12.36
C LEU A 362 0.02 1.51 -13.48
N ILE A 363 -0.19 2.79 -13.13
CA ILE A 363 -0.33 3.86 -14.12
C ILE A 363 0.94 3.94 -14.99
N GLY A 364 2.12 3.84 -14.37
CA GLY A 364 3.39 3.79 -15.09
C GLY A 364 3.45 2.63 -16.09
N ASP A 365 3.07 1.42 -15.66
CA ASP A 365 3.03 0.21 -16.49
C ASP A 365 2.07 0.37 -17.67
N MET A 366 0.87 0.92 -17.43
CA MET A 366 -0.11 1.21 -18.49
C MET A 366 0.44 2.19 -19.52
N LEU A 367 1.12 3.24 -19.06
CA LEU A 367 1.67 4.30 -19.91
C LEU A 367 2.96 3.87 -20.66
N GLU A 368 3.62 2.81 -20.23
CA GLU A 368 4.67 2.14 -21.02
C GLU A 368 4.08 1.21 -22.09
N GLY A 369 2.91 0.60 -21.83
CA GLY A 369 2.19 -0.23 -22.77
C GLY A 369 2.84 -1.59 -23.08
N GLU A 370 3.75 -2.06 -22.21
CA GLU A 370 4.49 -3.31 -22.43
C GLU A 370 3.84 -4.53 -21.78
N ILE A 371 3.02 -4.32 -20.74
CA ILE A 371 2.41 -5.39 -19.95
C ILE A 371 1.17 -5.92 -20.64
N ASP A 372 1.07 -7.24 -20.82
CA ASP A 372 -0.09 -7.92 -21.37
C ASP A 372 -1.17 -8.17 -20.32
N VAL A 373 -0.77 -8.54 -19.10
CA VAL A 373 -1.65 -8.80 -17.96
C VAL A 373 -1.02 -8.24 -16.69
N ALA A 374 -1.80 -7.53 -15.88
CA ALA A 374 -1.41 -7.17 -14.51
C ALA A 374 -2.43 -7.71 -13.52
N TYR A 375 -1.95 -8.13 -12.35
CA TYR A 375 -2.78 -8.48 -11.21
C TYR A 375 -2.32 -7.67 -10.00
N VAL A 376 -3.28 -7.02 -9.36
CA VAL A 376 -3.03 -6.00 -8.33
C VAL A 376 -3.97 -6.21 -7.17
N THR A 377 -3.44 -6.34 -5.94
CA THR A 377 -4.24 -6.48 -4.73
C THR A 377 -4.24 -5.19 -3.92
N TYR A 378 -5.43 -4.76 -3.51
CA TYR A 378 -5.68 -3.68 -2.58
C TYR A 378 -6.15 -4.21 -1.23
N LEU A 379 -5.24 -4.31 -0.27
CA LEU A 379 -5.46 -4.92 1.05
C LEU A 379 -6.27 -4.05 2.03
N GLY A 380 -6.39 -2.73 1.76
CA GLY A 380 -6.83 -1.76 2.77
C GLY A 380 -8.26 -1.94 3.27
N TYR A 381 -9.19 -2.46 2.45
CA TYR A 381 -10.57 -2.70 2.89
C TYR A 381 -10.64 -3.89 3.85
N ASP A 382 -9.98 -5.00 3.53
CA ASP A 382 -9.95 -6.21 4.36
C ASP A 382 -9.41 -5.89 5.75
N GLU A 383 -8.27 -5.23 5.82
CA GLU A 383 -7.61 -4.81 7.06
C GLU A 383 -8.53 -3.94 7.94
N ILE A 384 -9.25 -2.98 7.34
CA ILE A 384 -10.17 -2.12 8.08
C ILE A 384 -11.42 -2.90 8.51
N ALA A 385 -11.95 -3.74 7.65
CA ALA A 385 -13.15 -4.52 7.91
C ALA A 385 -12.97 -5.51 9.08
N HIS A 386 -11.80 -6.10 9.23
CA HIS A 386 -11.44 -6.94 10.36
C HIS A 386 -11.55 -6.22 11.71
N HIS A 387 -11.21 -4.94 11.77
CA HIS A 387 -11.15 -4.18 13.02
C HIS A 387 -12.39 -3.33 13.30
N SER A 388 -13.04 -2.82 12.27
CA SER A 388 -14.19 -1.92 12.39
C SER A 388 -15.51 -2.63 12.11
N GLY A 389 -15.48 -3.66 11.27
CA GLY A 389 -16.62 -4.35 10.71
C GLY A 389 -16.87 -3.98 9.25
N VAL A 390 -17.31 -4.97 8.46
CA VAL A 390 -17.44 -4.90 6.98
C VAL A 390 -18.36 -3.79 6.48
N ARG A 391 -19.27 -3.28 7.31
CA ARG A 391 -20.24 -2.22 6.99
C ARG A 391 -20.04 -0.96 7.82
N ASP A 392 -18.88 -0.80 8.44
CA ASP A 392 -18.60 0.41 9.18
C ASP A 392 -18.37 1.61 8.25
N TRP A 393 -18.55 2.82 8.79
CA TRP A 393 -18.34 4.04 8.03
C TRP A 393 -16.92 4.21 7.51
N ASP A 394 -15.92 3.77 8.27
CA ASP A 394 -14.51 3.83 7.85
C ASP A 394 -14.16 2.74 6.84
N ALA A 395 -14.83 1.57 6.87
CA ALA A 395 -14.74 0.55 5.83
C ALA A 395 -15.34 1.06 4.50
N PHE A 396 -16.52 1.68 4.52
CA PHE A 396 -17.08 2.35 3.34
C PHE A 396 -16.23 3.53 2.86
N TYR A 397 -15.59 4.26 3.78
CA TYR A 397 -14.64 5.30 3.41
C TYR A 397 -13.41 4.73 2.68
N ALA A 398 -12.90 3.56 3.09
CA ALA A 398 -11.82 2.87 2.38
C ALA A 398 -12.26 2.48 0.96
N LEU A 399 -13.46 1.92 0.77
CA LEU A 399 -14.02 1.63 -0.55
C LEU A 399 -14.13 2.87 -1.43
N LYS A 400 -14.57 4.00 -0.87
CA LYS A 400 -14.60 5.29 -1.59
C LYS A 400 -13.20 5.74 -2.04
N LYS A 401 -12.17 5.46 -1.24
CA LYS A 401 -10.77 5.76 -1.63
C LYS A 401 -10.25 4.79 -2.69
N LEU A 402 -10.67 3.53 -2.66
CA LEU A 402 -10.36 2.54 -3.68
C LEU A 402 -11.03 2.87 -5.02
N ASP A 403 -12.30 3.24 -5.02
CA ASP A 403 -13.00 3.69 -6.24
C ASP A 403 -12.27 4.87 -6.91
N ARG A 404 -11.69 5.79 -6.10
CA ARG A 404 -10.85 6.86 -6.63
C ARG A 404 -9.60 6.33 -7.35
N GLN A 405 -9.01 5.21 -6.90
CA GLN A 405 -7.89 4.60 -7.62
C GLN A 405 -8.37 3.98 -8.93
N VAL A 406 -9.51 3.32 -8.94
CA VAL A 406 -10.14 2.79 -10.16
C VAL A 406 -10.37 3.92 -11.16
N HIS A 407 -10.91 5.07 -10.71
CA HIS A 407 -11.08 6.26 -11.54
C HIS A 407 -9.77 6.78 -12.13
N ARG A 408 -8.67 6.79 -11.35
CA ARG A 408 -7.33 7.19 -11.84
C ARG A 408 -6.85 6.25 -12.96
N LEU A 409 -7.05 4.95 -12.80
CA LEU A 409 -6.68 3.95 -13.81
C LEU A 409 -7.55 4.07 -15.07
N GLU A 410 -8.85 4.32 -14.92
CA GLU A 410 -9.77 4.59 -16.04
C GLU A 410 -9.31 5.84 -16.83
N ASN A 411 -8.85 6.89 -16.15
CA ASN A 411 -8.29 8.06 -16.81
C ASN A 411 -6.93 7.76 -17.48
N ALA A 412 -6.06 6.97 -16.86
CA ALA A 412 -4.77 6.58 -17.43
C ALA A 412 -4.94 5.77 -18.72
N LYS A 413 -5.97 4.91 -18.77
CA LYS A 413 -6.34 4.09 -19.92
C LYS A 413 -6.51 4.92 -21.21
N LYS A 414 -7.05 6.14 -21.10
CA LYS A 414 -7.27 7.06 -22.23
C LYS A 414 -5.97 7.52 -22.90
N TYR A 415 -4.87 7.52 -22.16
CA TYR A 415 -3.55 8.02 -22.63
C TYR A 415 -2.52 6.91 -22.79
N ALA A 416 -2.87 5.69 -22.43
CA ALA A 416 -1.99 4.55 -22.61
C ALA A 416 -1.69 4.32 -24.11
N PRO A 417 -0.49 3.87 -24.48
CA PRO A 417 -0.18 3.54 -25.88
C PRO A 417 -0.79 2.21 -26.33
N ARG A 418 -1.56 1.56 -25.46
CA ARG A 418 -2.21 0.28 -25.65
C ARG A 418 -3.58 0.30 -24.97
N PRO A 419 -4.64 -0.28 -25.58
CA PRO A 419 -5.92 -0.42 -24.91
C PRO A 419 -5.83 -1.43 -23.77
N TYR A 420 -6.41 -1.07 -22.61
CA TYR A 420 -6.52 -1.95 -21.43
C TYR A 420 -7.98 -2.18 -21.06
N GLU A 421 -8.28 -3.39 -20.63
CA GLU A 421 -9.52 -3.74 -19.97
C GLU A 421 -9.28 -3.82 -18.47
N LEU A 422 -10.15 -3.22 -17.66
CA LEU A 422 -10.08 -3.27 -16.21
C LEU A 422 -11.11 -4.28 -15.71
N VAL A 423 -10.68 -5.18 -14.84
CA VAL A 423 -11.53 -6.15 -14.16
C VAL A 423 -11.39 -5.92 -12.67
N VAL A 424 -12.47 -5.54 -12.00
CA VAL A 424 -12.49 -5.43 -10.53
C VAL A 424 -13.05 -6.72 -9.97
N GLN A 425 -12.35 -7.32 -9.02
CA GLN A 425 -12.74 -8.59 -8.38
C GLN A 425 -12.39 -8.59 -6.90
N SER A 426 -12.85 -9.59 -6.18
CA SER A 426 -12.43 -9.93 -4.83
C SER A 426 -12.05 -11.40 -4.77
N ASP A 427 -11.14 -11.74 -3.90
CA ASP A 427 -10.67 -13.11 -3.67
C ASP A 427 -11.57 -13.87 -2.69
N HIS A 428 -12.12 -13.19 -1.68
CA HIS A 428 -13.10 -13.73 -0.73
C HIS A 428 -14.00 -12.62 -0.19
N GLY A 429 -14.92 -12.95 0.72
CA GLY A 429 -15.73 -12.00 1.46
C GLY A 429 -15.46 -12.09 2.95
N GLN A 430 -16.08 -11.20 3.73
CA GLN A 430 -16.08 -11.22 5.18
C GLN A 430 -17.48 -11.09 5.75
N THR A 431 -17.67 -11.56 6.98
CA THR A 431 -18.91 -11.40 7.75
C THR A 431 -18.63 -10.76 9.10
N ASN A 432 -19.59 -9.96 9.58
CA ASN A 432 -19.53 -9.44 10.94
C ASN A 432 -19.87 -10.53 11.95
N GLY A 433 -19.12 -10.60 13.04
CA GLY A 433 -19.39 -11.52 14.14
C GLY A 433 -18.61 -11.15 15.39
N ALA A 434 -19.07 -11.68 16.54
CA ALA A 434 -18.29 -11.63 17.77
C ALA A 434 -17.19 -12.70 17.72
N THR A 435 -15.97 -12.34 18.15
CA THR A 435 -14.90 -13.33 18.32
C THR A 435 -15.31 -14.39 19.37
N PHE A 436 -14.64 -15.56 19.36
CA PHE A 436 -14.89 -16.62 20.34
C PHE A 436 -14.80 -16.09 21.77
N LEU A 437 -13.75 -15.33 22.09
CA LEU A 437 -13.56 -14.68 23.39
C LEU A 437 -14.71 -13.72 23.75
N GLN A 438 -15.16 -12.90 22.79
CA GLN A 438 -16.26 -11.96 23.05
C GLN A 438 -17.60 -12.66 23.28
N ARG A 439 -17.81 -13.80 22.62
CA ARG A 439 -19.07 -14.56 22.71
C ARG A 439 -19.14 -15.42 23.95
N TYR A 440 -18.04 -16.07 24.32
CA TYR A 440 -18.03 -17.10 25.37
C TYR A 440 -17.28 -16.66 26.64
N GLY A 441 -16.57 -15.53 26.63
CA GLY A 441 -15.83 -15.00 27.79
C GLY A 441 -14.54 -15.74 28.13
N LEU A 442 -14.16 -16.75 27.33
CA LEU A 442 -12.92 -17.52 27.45
C LEU A 442 -12.29 -17.74 26.08
N THR A 443 -10.98 -17.98 26.04
CA THR A 443 -10.29 -18.28 24.78
C THR A 443 -10.56 -19.72 24.34
N LEU A 444 -10.30 -20.01 23.05
CA LEU A 444 -10.36 -21.40 22.57
C LEU A 444 -9.32 -22.28 23.26
N GLU A 445 -8.15 -21.74 23.60
CA GLU A 445 -7.13 -22.42 24.39
C GLU A 445 -7.69 -22.80 25.79
N ASP A 446 -8.31 -21.83 26.48
CA ASP A 446 -8.89 -22.08 27.80
C ASP A 446 -9.95 -23.20 27.74
N LEU A 447 -10.79 -23.20 26.69
CA LEU A 447 -11.77 -24.25 26.49
C LEU A 447 -11.11 -25.62 26.30
N VAL A 448 -10.12 -25.71 25.42
CA VAL A 448 -9.39 -26.96 25.15
C VAL A 448 -8.67 -27.40 26.41
N ARG A 449 -7.99 -26.51 27.12
CA ARG A 449 -7.29 -26.80 28.37
C ARG A 449 -8.24 -27.37 29.46
N ASN A 450 -9.43 -26.81 29.56
CA ASN A 450 -10.45 -27.28 30.52
C ASN A 450 -11.03 -28.66 30.17
N LEU A 451 -10.94 -29.09 28.93
CA LEU A 451 -11.46 -30.39 28.46
C LEU A 451 -10.38 -31.47 28.38
N MET A 452 -9.12 -31.13 28.51
CA MET A 452 -7.99 -32.07 28.43
C MET A 452 -7.50 -32.47 29.83
N PRO A 453 -6.79 -33.60 29.95
CA PRO A 453 -6.12 -33.98 31.20
C PRO A 453 -5.16 -32.87 31.66
N PRO A 454 -4.98 -32.65 32.99
CA PRO A 454 -4.20 -31.54 33.54
C PRO A 454 -2.72 -31.50 33.10
N ASP A 455 -2.17 -32.65 32.78
CA ASP A 455 -0.76 -32.84 32.35
C ASP A 455 -0.56 -32.75 30.83
N THR A 456 -1.61 -32.46 30.07
CA THR A 456 -1.51 -32.30 28.63
C THR A 456 -0.73 -31.03 28.26
N THR A 457 0.36 -31.18 27.49
CA THR A 457 1.10 -30.05 26.96
C THR A 457 0.37 -29.43 25.77
N ILE A 458 -0.05 -28.18 25.91
CA ILE A 458 -0.79 -27.44 24.88
C ILE A 458 0.04 -26.27 24.37
N TYR A 459 0.24 -26.20 23.07
CA TYR A 459 0.71 -25.02 22.36
C TYR A 459 -0.48 -24.30 21.74
N SER A 460 -0.54 -22.99 21.85
CA SER A 460 -1.60 -22.21 21.21
C SER A 460 -1.06 -21.00 20.46
N GLU A 461 -1.64 -20.74 19.31
CA GLU A 461 -1.40 -19.53 18.52
C GLU A 461 -2.77 -18.98 18.09
N LEU A 462 -3.34 -18.17 18.98
CA LEU A 462 -4.69 -17.62 18.85
C LEU A 462 -4.71 -16.12 18.50
N SER A 463 -3.55 -15.51 18.25
CA SER A 463 -3.43 -14.10 17.91
C SER A 463 -3.98 -13.81 16.50
N SER A 464 -5.28 -14.05 16.33
CA SER A 464 -6.02 -13.65 15.12
C SER A 464 -6.30 -12.15 15.06
N ASN A 465 -6.09 -11.44 16.16
CA ASN A 465 -6.32 -9.99 16.25
C ASN A 465 -5.09 -9.16 15.82
N GLU A 466 -3.97 -9.78 15.51
CA GLU A 466 -2.77 -9.17 14.97
C GLU A 466 -2.62 -9.67 13.53
N ASP A 467 -3.55 -9.21 12.71
CA ASP A 467 -3.78 -9.63 11.34
C ASP A 467 -2.56 -9.44 10.44
N HIS A 468 -2.70 -9.88 9.21
CA HIS A 468 -1.75 -10.01 8.11
C HIS A 468 -0.44 -9.19 8.19
N PHE A 469 -0.47 -7.97 8.76
CA PHE A 469 0.70 -7.13 9.02
C PHE A 469 1.33 -7.32 10.40
N GLY A 470 0.55 -7.63 11.45
CA GLY A 470 1.08 -7.87 12.81
C GLY A 470 1.95 -9.13 12.86
N GLN A 471 1.62 -10.12 12.06
CA GLN A 471 2.41 -11.34 11.91
C GLN A 471 3.67 -11.16 11.06
N MET A 472 3.77 -10.11 10.25
CA MET A 472 5.06 -9.70 9.67
C MET A 472 6.13 -9.47 10.73
N ILE A 473 5.74 -9.26 11.98
CA ILE A 473 6.61 -8.85 13.08
C ILE A 473 6.69 -9.92 14.19
N GLN A 474 6.37 -11.17 13.93
CA GLN A 474 6.52 -12.24 14.94
C GLN A 474 7.97 -12.46 15.38
N ASN A 475 8.94 -12.13 14.52
CA ASN A 475 10.35 -12.05 14.89
C ASN A 475 10.95 -10.71 14.43
N PRO A 476 10.56 -9.56 15.02
CA PRO A 476 10.94 -8.25 14.53
C PRO A 476 12.46 -8.04 14.47
N ILE A 477 13.23 -8.75 15.29
CA ILE A 477 14.68 -8.68 15.31
C ILE A 477 15.29 -9.47 14.16
N GLU A 478 14.82 -10.72 13.94
CA GLU A 478 15.31 -11.59 12.88
C GLU A 478 14.89 -11.11 11.50
N ASP A 479 13.64 -10.67 11.38
CA ASP A 479 13.09 -10.08 10.14
C ASP A 479 13.75 -8.73 9.82
N SER A 480 14.02 -7.90 10.83
CA SER A 480 14.77 -6.65 10.67
C SER A 480 16.22 -6.91 10.26
N LYS A 481 16.89 -7.91 10.84
CA LYS A 481 18.24 -8.32 10.45
C LYS A 481 18.27 -8.83 9.02
N GLN A 482 17.30 -9.68 8.64
CA GLN A 482 17.21 -10.22 7.30
C GLN A 482 16.90 -9.12 6.29
N TYR A 483 16.03 -8.16 6.62
CA TYR A 483 15.75 -6.98 5.82
C TYR A 483 16.97 -6.07 5.64
N ILE A 484 17.72 -5.82 6.73
CA ILE A 484 18.95 -5.01 6.68
C ILE A 484 20.02 -5.75 5.89
N LYS A 485 20.22 -7.07 6.10
CA LYS A 485 21.18 -7.89 5.36
C LYS A 485 20.89 -7.90 3.87
N VAL A 486 19.64 -8.09 3.52
CA VAL A 486 19.16 -8.07 2.15
C VAL A 486 19.36 -6.68 1.52
N LYS A 487 19.14 -5.59 2.28
CA LYS A 487 19.43 -4.24 1.81
C LYS A 487 20.95 -3.95 1.71
N SER A 488 21.78 -4.51 2.57
CA SER A 488 23.23 -4.33 2.49
C SER A 488 23.84 -4.93 1.21
N GLU A 489 23.24 -5.99 0.67
CA GLU A 489 23.67 -6.61 -0.60
C GLU A 489 23.36 -5.77 -1.85
N MET A 490 22.52 -4.74 -1.71
CA MET A 490 22.07 -3.86 -2.81
C MET A 490 22.89 -2.59 -2.96
N VAL A 491 23.70 -2.26 -2.00
CA VAL A 491 24.39 -0.97 -1.92
C VAL A 491 25.87 -1.16 -2.24
N ALA A 492 26.48 -0.14 -2.85
CA ALA A 492 27.91 -0.13 -3.11
C ALA A 492 28.73 -0.38 -1.82
N ASP A 493 29.87 -1.04 -1.94
CA ASP A 493 30.70 -1.56 -0.82
C ASP A 493 30.94 -0.56 0.32
N GLU A 494 31.02 0.73 0.02
CA GLU A 494 31.20 1.79 1.03
C GLU A 494 30.00 1.96 1.98
N THR A 495 28.79 1.65 1.52
CA THR A 495 27.57 1.76 2.33
C THR A 495 27.26 0.44 3.06
N LYS A 496 27.74 -0.68 2.55
CA LYS A 496 27.64 -2.00 3.17
C LYS A 496 28.25 -2.03 4.58
N TYR A 497 29.39 -1.37 4.76
CA TYR A 497 30.04 -1.24 6.07
C TYR A 497 29.12 -0.61 7.15
N PHE A 498 28.33 0.39 6.81
CA PHE A 498 27.38 1.02 7.76
C PHE A 498 26.22 0.09 8.13
N PHE A 499 25.76 -0.75 7.20
CA PHE A 499 24.70 -1.73 7.45
C PHE A 499 25.18 -2.91 8.29
N ASP A 500 26.34 -3.44 7.99
CA ASP A 500 26.96 -4.53 8.77
C ASP A 500 27.22 -4.07 10.21
N LYS A 501 27.66 -2.81 10.40
CA LYS A 501 27.83 -2.21 11.71
C LYS A 501 26.51 -1.94 12.45
N ALA A 502 25.42 -1.65 11.74
CA ALA A 502 24.09 -1.52 12.32
C ALA A 502 23.53 -2.87 12.80
N VAL A 503 23.72 -3.94 12.01
CA VAL A 503 23.38 -5.32 12.41
C VAL A 503 24.18 -5.75 13.62
N GLU A 504 25.50 -5.53 13.61
CA GLU A 504 26.38 -5.83 14.74
C GLU A 504 25.97 -5.08 16.03
N LYS A 505 25.54 -3.82 15.89
CA LYS A 505 25.07 -3.02 17.03
C LYS A 505 23.75 -3.53 17.61
N ILE A 506 22.87 -4.07 16.78
CA ILE A 506 21.62 -4.72 17.21
C ILE A 506 21.93 -6.05 17.91
N ASP A 507 22.87 -6.84 17.39
CA ASP A 507 23.27 -8.11 17.97
C ASP A 507 24.01 -7.94 19.31
N ASN A 508 24.84 -6.91 19.44
CA ASN A 508 25.67 -6.63 20.62
C ASN A 508 24.96 -5.77 21.68
N SER A 509 23.66 -5.43 21.51
CA SER A 509 22.92 -4.61 22.47
C SER A 509 21.79 -5.41 23.16
N PRO A 510 22.09 -6.15 24.24
CA PRO A 510 21.08 -6.90 25.01
C PRO A 510 19.94 -6.00 25.51
N SER A 511 20.23 -4.75 25.87
CA SER A 511 19.26 -3.79 26.39
C SER A 511 18.25 -3.33 25.33
N LEU A 512 18.62 -3.29 24.06
CA LEU A 512 17.72 -2.94 22.96
C LEU A 512 16.77 -4.11 22.64
N LYS A 513 17.31 -5.33 22.61
CA LYS A 513 16.52 -6.56 22.47
C LYS A 513 15.51 -6.70 23.59
N GLU A 514 15.95 -6.50 24.84
CA GLU A 514 15.10 -6.60 26.03
C GLU A 514 14.03 -5.49 26.06
N LYS A 515 14.36 -4.26 25.67
CA LYS A 515 13.38 -3.15 25.59
C LYS A 515 12.34 -3.38 24.52
N VAL A 516 12.72 -3.85 23.34
CA VAL A 516 11.78 -4.18 22.26
C VAL A 516 10.91 -5.37 22.64
N LEU A 517 11.48 -6.43 23.19
CA LEU A 517 10.74 -7.59 23.70
C LEU A 517 9.81 -7.20 24.85
N THR A 518 10.27 -6.41 25.82
CA THR A 518 9.46 -5.95 26.94
C THR A 518 8.34 -5.00 26.49
N TYR A 519 8.58 -4.18 25.48
CA TYR A 519 7.54 -3.31 24.90
C TYR A 519 6.47 -4.15 24.18
N LEU A 520 6.87 -5.12 23.37
CA LEU A 520 5.97 -6.03 22.68
C LEU A 520 5.19 -6.92 23.67
N GLN A 521 5.86 -7.40 24.73
CA GLN A 521 5.25 -8.21 25.80
C GLN A 521 4.25 -7.40 26.65
N ARG A 522 4.52 -6.13 26.95
CA ARG A 522 3.60 -5.27 27.72
C ARG A 522 2.31 -4.91 26.96
N HIS A 523 2.33 -4.93 25.64
CA HIS A 523 1.16 -4.63 24.81
C HIS A 523 0.38 -5.89 24.42
N ASN A 524 1.00 -7.06 24.49
CA ASN A 524 0.35 -8.35 24.44
C ASN A 524 -0.05 -8.76 25.88
N ASN A 525 -1.29 -8.51 26.27
CA ASN A 525 -1.84 -8.84 27.59
C ASN A 525 -1.98 -10.36 27.85
N SER A 526 -1.12 -11.19 27.27
CA SER A 526 -1.02 -12.60 27.62
C SER A 526 0.03 -12.77 28.72
N LYS A 527 -0.41 -13.19 29.90
CA LYS A 527 0.47 -13.78 30.90
C LYS A 527 1.13 -14.99 30.25
N ILE A 528 2.41 -14.85 29.85
CA ILE A 528 3.18 -16.00 29.38
C ILE A 528 3.46 -16.88 30.61
N PRO A 529 3.02 -18.14 30.62
CA PRO A 529 3.44 -19.10 31.64
C PRO A 529 4.94 -19.33 31.49
N GLU A 530 5.62 -19.63 32.57
CA GLU A 530 7.09 -19.71 32.72
C GLU A 530 7.82 -20.73 31.81
N LYS A 531 7.15 -21.53 31.02
CA LYS A 531 7.62 -22.31 29.85
C LYS A 531 6.44 -22.72 29.00
N THR A 532 6.15 -22.00 27.93
CA THR A 532 5.28 -22.53 26.87
C THR A 532 6.06 -23.58 26.08
N PRO A 533 5.56 -24.82 25.95
CA PRO A 533 6.19 -25.83 25.08
C PRO A 533 6.24 -25.30 23.64
N SER A 534 7.27 -25.66 22.90
CA SER A 534 7.30 -25.38 21.46
C SER A 534 6.22 -26.20 20.73
N SER A 535 5.84 -25.80 19.52
CA SER A 535 4.86 -26.59 18.72
C SER A 535 5.34 -28.03 18.47
N SER A 536 6.65 -28.26 18.43
CA SER A 536 7.26 -29.59 18.27
C SER A 536 7.16 -30.47 19.52
N GLU A 537 6.99 -29.87 20.70
CA GLU A 537 6.92 -30.57 22.00
C GLU A 537 5.48 -30.72 22.49
N ALA A 538 4.52 -30.06 21.85
CA ALA A 538 3.13 -30.06 22.28
C ALA A 538 2.40 -31.34 21.86
N GLN A 539 1.59 -31.88 22.79
CA GLN A 539 0.65 -32.96 22.50
C GLN A 539 -0.59 -32.46 21.77
N VAL A 540 -0.99 -31.23 22.04
CA VAL A 540 -2.12 -30.57 21.40
C VAL A 540 -1.70 -29.20 20.92
N ILE A 541 -2.05 -28.87 19.66
CA ILE A 541 -1.81 -27.55 19.05
C ILE A 541 -3.16 -26.91 18.76
N VAL A 542 -3.38 -25.71 19.29
CA VAL A 542 -4.61 -24.92 19.08
C VAL A 542 -4.26 -23.71 18.23
N LEU A 543 -4.82 -23.63 17.03
CA LEU A 543 -4.58 -22.53 16.08
C LEU A 543 -5.88 -21.79 15.77
N ALA A 544 -5.79 -20.46 15.65
CA ALA A 544 -6.78 -19.71 14.89
C ALA A 544 -6.38 -19.80 13.40
N SER A 545 -7.16 -20.53 12.61
CA SER A 545 -6.86 -20.86 11.23
C SER A 545 -7.79 -20.20 10.20
N GLY A 546 -8.73 -19.40 10.65
CA GLY A 546 -9.66 -18.61 9.86
C GLY A 546 -10.26 -17.49 10.71
N ASN A 547 -11.01 -16.62 10.05
CA ASN A 547 -11.68 -15.48 10.70
C ASN A 547 -12.88 -15.89 11.54
#